data_0b6045585e05e7b4b635647ccb3c9bfc
#
_entry.id   0b6045585e05e7b4b635647ccb3c9bfc
#
_cell.length_a   1.000
_cell.length_b   1.000
_cell.length_c   1.000
_cell.angle_alpha   90.00
_cell.angle_beta   90.00
_cell.angle_gamma   90.00
#
_symmetry.space_group_name_H-M   'P 1'
#
loop_
_entity.id
_entity.type
_entity.pdbx_description
1 polymer ?
#
loop_
_entity_poly.entity_id
_entity_poly.type
_entity_poly.pdbx_seq_one_letter_code
_entity_poly.pdbx_strand_id
1 'polypeptide(L)'
;RLLIGRLHGMGYHMGLWLCIEYDLSVPEEDALAKAMGKPLSGQEHWMDHLKNFVDNGVDGFKMDPARTIDEHPNFKYYNGHTDKEMHNLNQILLPKQMYKMMREHTGLRSWHHYTAGWSGTQHWSASTSGDNGGGRTALFDQLNLGMSGFLNTSCDVMNVNKDEELQSLHFGLFLPWVQINSWYSLHQPFYFPEKEKKMYRDYVKLRYALMPYIYSAALEGAQTGMPVVRSMPLMFPDDRKTDDMVYQYMFGQSFLVGIFSDSIYLPKGNWFDFWTGEKLAGGREIKHAIPDNRAGLLFVREGAIIPFQKDMQFIGEEPLDTLMVKVFPKDVSSYTMYEDDGKTYDYENGAIATTRFECKQSERIVEFTVFPVEGSYNGMCKARTYELEIDAPQRPSEVLVNNVPIMDWQYGDDHKVRFSLHQENNELIKAMLR
;
A
#
# COMPACT_ATOMS: atom_id res chain seq x y z
N ARG A 1 29.11 -5.08 3.63
CA ARG A 1 28.59 -6.43 3.85
C ARG A 1 28.22 -6.70 5.30
N LEU A 2 29.17 -6.54 6.28
CA LEU A 2 28.88 -6.78 7.70
C LEU A 2 27.76 -5.90 8.26
N LEU A 3 27.75 -4.60 7.94
CA LEU A 3 26.71 -3.68 8.37
C LEU A 3 25.33 -4.09 7.79
N ILE A 4 25.29 -4.35 6.49
CA ILE A 4 24.05 -4.75 5.80
C ILE A 4 23.50 -6.05 6.40
N GLY A 5 24.36 -7.06 6.63
CA GLY A 5 23.94 -8.31 7.28
C GLY A 5 23.37 -8.12 8.69
N ARG A 6 23.88 -7.15 9.46
CA ARG A 6 23.30 -6.79 10.76
C ARG A 6 21.92 -6.13 10.61
N LEU A 7 21.75 -5.26 9.62
CA LEU A 7 20.48 -4.61 9.34
C LEU A 7 19.44 -5.64 8.90
N HIS A 8 19.81 -6.57 8.02
CA HIS A 8 18.92 -7.67 7.61
C HIS A 8 18.50 -8.54 8.81
N GLY A 9 19.44 -8.84 9.72
CA GLY A 9 19.12 -9.58 10.96
C GLY A 9 18.15 -8.86 11.89
N MET A 10 17.95 -7.57 11.70
CA MET A 10 16.96 -6.74 12.41
C MET A 10 15.67 -6.51 11.59
N GLY A 11 15.54 -7.13 10.41
CA GLY A 11 14.41 -6.98 9.51
C GLY A 11 14.45 -5.76 8.60
N TYR A 12 15.57 -5.02 8.54
CA TYR A 12 15.73 -3.91 7.60
C TYR A 12 16.21 -4.40 6.24
N HIS A 13 15.79 -3.70 5.20
CA HIS A 13 16.35 -3.80 3.86
C HIS A 13 17.17 -2.56 3.53
N MET A 14 18.26 -2.73 2.77
CA MET A 14 19.16 -1.63 2.42
C MET A 14 18.88 -1.14 1.00
N GLY A 15 18.39 0.08 0.87
CA GLY A 15 18.33 0.80 -0.40
C GLY A 15 19.47 1.79 -0.54
N LEU A 16 19.99 1.95 -1.75
CA LEU A 16 20.97 2.99 -2.07
C LEU A 16 20.34 4.05 -2.96
N TRP A 17 20.77 5.28 -2.77
CA TRP A 17 20.43 6.39 -3.66
C TRP A 17 21.35 6.37 -4.89
N LEU A 18 20.78 6.60 -6.07
CA LEU A 18 21.47 6.58 -7.34
C LEU A 18 21.06 7.81 -8.14
N CYS A 19 22.05 8.66 -8.45
CA CYS A 19 21.92 9.75 -9.42
C CYS A 19 22.72 9.38 -10.66
N ILE A 20 22.09 9.43 -11.83
CA ILE A 20 22.59 8.72 -13.01
C ILE A 20 22.94 9.70 -14.13
N GLU A 21 24.13 9.52 -14.66
CA GLU A 21 24.62 10.16 -15.90
C GLU A 21 25.13 9.06 -16.87
N TYR A 22 24.31 8.05 -17.16
CA TYR A 22 24.70 6.93 -17.99
C TYR A 22 24.02 6.99 -19.36
N ASP A 23 24.68 6.40 -20.35
CA ASP A 23 24.06 6.14 -21.65
C ASP A 23 23.10 4.95 -21.57
N LEU A 24 21.81 5.25 -21.41
CA LEU A 24 20.76 4.25 -21.30
C LEU A 24 20.42 3.58 -22.64
N SER A 25 20.97 4.06 -23.77
CA SER A 25 20.72 3.47 -25.08
C SER A 25 21.58 2.23 -25.34
N VAL A 26 22.75 2.12 -24.72
CA VAL A 26 23.69 1.00 -24.94
C VAL A 26 23.05 -0.37 -24.65
N PRO A 27 22.40 -0.62 -23.51
CA PRO A 27 21.75 -1.90 -23.25
C PRO A 27 20.63 -2.25 -24.23
N GLU A 28 19.87 -1.25 -24.69
CA GLU A 28 18.78 -1.46 -25.65
C GLU A 28 19.32 -1.79 -27.05
N GLU A 29 20.36 -1.07 -27.51
CA GLU A 29 21.01 -1.35 -28.79
C GLU A 29 21.69 -2.72 -28.82
N ASP A 30 22.34 -3.11 -27.74
CA ASP A 30 22.93 -4.45 -27.60
C ASP A 30 21.86 -5.54 -27.59
N ALA A 31 20.74 -5.32 -26.94
CA ALA A 31 19.61 -6.27 -26.98
C ALA A 31 19.05 -6.42 -28.40
N LEU A 32 18.92 -5.31 -29.15
CA LEU A 32 18.49 -5.32 -30.53
C LEU A 32 19.53 -6.00 -31.43
N ALA A 33 20.82 -5.68 -31.28
CA ALA A 33 21.91 -6.29 -32.05
C ALA A 33 21.92 -7.82 -31.81
N LYS A 34 21.81 -8.28 -30.58
CA LYS A 34 21.72 -9.70 -30.23
C LYS A 34 20.54 -10.39 -30.93
N ALA A 35 19.36 -9.77 -30.91
CA ALA A 35 18.18 -10.31 -31.57
C ALA A 35 18.35 -10.42 -33.10
N MET A 36 19.15 -9.52 -33.69
CA MET A 36 19.47 -9.49 -35.14
C MET A 36 20.70 -10.29 -35.52
N GLY A 37 21.36 -10.95 -34.59
CA GLY A 37 22.62 -11.67 -34.84
C GLY A 37 23.79 -10.77 -35.22
N LYS A 38 23.77 -9.51 -34.78
CA LYS A 38 24.84 -8.51 -35.04
C LYS A 38 25.83 -8.46 -33.84
N PRO A 39 27.06 -7.94 -34.09
CA PRO A 39 27.99 -7.67 -33.00
C PRO A 39 27.44 -6.68 -31.98
N LEU A 40 27.75 -6.92 -30.70
CA LEU A 40 27.42 -6.01 -29.62
C LEU A 40 28.36 -4.80 -29.58
N SER A 41 27.97 -3.76 -28.84
CA SER A 41 28.74 -2.53 -28.63
C SER A 41 30.12 -2.76 -28.03
N GLY A 42 30.28 -3.81 -27.23
CA GLY A 42 31.46 -4.08 -26.41
C GLY A 42 31.66 -3.11 -25.26
N GLN A 43 30.63 -2.30 -24.95
CA GLN A 43 30.61 -1.39 -23.80
C GLN A 43 30.03 -2.11 -22.58
N GLU A 44 30.51 -1.75 -21.40
CA GLU A 44 29.90 -2.19 -20.15
C GLU A 44 28.53 -1.52 -19.97
N HIS A 45 27.51 -2.30 -19.61
CA HIS A 45 26.21 -1.75 -19.29
C HIS A 45 26.24 -1.09 -17.90
N TRP A 46 25.69 0.10 -17.80
CA TRP A 46 25.75 0.93 -16.61
C TRP A 46 25.32 0.19 -15.33
N MET A 47 24.40 -0.78 -15.43
CA MET A 47 23.91 -1.54 -14.30
C MET A 47 24.85 -2.68 -13.84
N ASP A 48 25.87 -3.04 -14.63
CA ASP A 48 26.69 -4.21 -14.29
C ASP A 48 27.54 -4.01 -13.04
N HIS A 49 28.04 -2.79 -12.80
CA HIS A 49 28.77 -2.48 -11.58
C HIS A 49 27.87 -2.48 -10.34
N LEU A 50 26.55 -2.25 -10.48
CA LEU A 50 25.60 -2.28 -9.38
C LEU A 50 25.39 -3.69 -8.81
N LYS A 51 25.62 -4.74 -9.61
CA LYS A 51 25.54 -6.13 -9.18
C LYS A 51 26.45 -6.41 -7.98
N ASN A 52 27.63 -5.76 -7.93
CA ASN A 52 28.52 -5.86 -6.78
C ASN A 52 27.90 -5.36 -5.47
N PHE A 53 27.06 -4.33 -5.51
CA PHE A 53 26.34 -3.86 -4.33
C PHE A 53 25.24 -4.86 -3.94
N VAL A 54 24.50 -5.39 -4.91
CA VAL A 54 23.47 -6.41 -4.70
C VAL A 54 24.07 -7.67 -4.09
N ASP A 55 25.21 -8.18 -4.61
CA ASP A 55 25.94 -9.32 -4.07
C ASP A 55 26.47 -9.10 -2.65
N ASN A 56 26.55 -7.83 -2.22
CA ASN A 56 26.92 -7.47 -0.86
C ASN A 56 25.69 -7.18 0.03
N GLY A 57 24.47 -7.41 -0.47
CA GLY A 57 23.23 -7.37 0.27
C GLY A 57 22.39 -6.10 0.09
N VAL A 58 22.64 -5.31 -0.94
CA VAL A 58 21.74 -4.18 -1.27
C VAL A 58 20.46 -4.73 -1.91
N ASP A 59 19.31 -4.34 -1.38
CA ASP A 59 17.99 -4.86 -1.76
C ASP A 59 17.31 -4.03 -2.85
N GLY A 60 17.75 -2.80 -3.06
CA GLY A 60 17.13 -1.92 -4.05
C GLY A 60 17.79 -0.56 -4.19
N PHE A 61 17.22 0.26 -5.06
CA PHE A 61 17.77 1.57 -5.39
C PHE A 61 16.67 2.63 -5.50
N LYS A 62 16.92 3.79 -4.88
CA LYS A 62 16.22 5.02 -5.23
C LYS A 62 16.92 5.61 -6.46
N MET A 63 16.20 5.73 -7.55
CA MET A 63 16.69 6.32 -8.78
C MET A 63 16.28 7.80 -8.83
N ASP A 64 17.26 8.66 -8.96
CA ASP A 64 17.07 10.10 -9.05
C ASP A 64 17.55 10.57 -10.44
N PRO A 65 16.66 11.16 -11.26
CA PRO A 65 17.01 11.58 -12.62
C PRO A 65 17.65 12.96 -12.69
N ALA A 66 17.97 13.60 -11.57
CA ALA A 66 18.23 15.03 -11.44
C ALA A 66 19.32 15.59 -12.39
N ARG A 67 20.07 14.72 -13.06
CA ARG A 67 21.13 15.15 -14.01
C ARG A 67 21.06 14.47 -15.38
N THR A 68 20.01 13.75 -15.68
CA THR A 68 19.87 13.01 -16.95
C THR A 68 18.94 13.70 -17.93
N ILE A 69 18.32 14.82 -17.54
CA ILE A 69 17.27 15.46 -18.33
C ILE A 69 17.70 16.87 -18.69
N ASP A 70 17.96 17.09 -20.00
CA ASP A 70 18.23 18.38 -20.63
C ASP A 70 19.48 19.16 -20.12
N GLU A 71 20.35 18.53 -19.33
CA GLU A 71 21.56 19.20 -18.80
C GLU A 71 22.77 19.11 -19.76
N HIS A 72 22.70 18.23 -20.74
CA HIS A 72 23.81 17.98 -21.68
C HIS A 72 23.34 18.09 -23.14
N PRO A 73 22.92 19.27 -23.61
CA PRO A 73 22.30 19.45 -24.93
C PRO A 73 23.19 19.02 -26.10
N ASN A 74 24.50 18.89 -25.91
CA ASN A 74 25.46 18.44 -26.91
C ASN A 74 25.82 16.95 -26.78
N PHE A 75 25.29 16.24 -25.77
CA PHE A 75 25.53 14.82 -25.61
C PHE A 75 24.80 14.03 -26.69
N LYS A 76 25.50 13.06 -27.27
CA LYS A 76 24.91 12.09 -28.21
C LYS A 76 25.00 10.71 -27.60
N TYR A 77 23.86 10.08 -27.46
CA TYR A 77 23.74 8.70 -27.01
C TYR A 77 24.29 7.73 -28.05
N TYR A 78 24.62 6.52 -27.66
CA TYR A 78 25.17 5.48 -28.53
C TYR A 78 24.25 5.16 -29.72
N ASN A 79 22.93 5.27 -29.56
CA ASN A 79 21.97 5.16 -30.64
C ASN A 79 21.92 6.36 -31.59
N GLY A 80 22.75 7.37 -31.35
CA GLY A 80 22.87 8.58 -32.18
C GLY A 80 21.90 9.70 -31.84
N HIS A 81 20.97 9.50 -30.95
CA HIS A 81 20.03 10.52 -30.47
C HIS A 81 20.69 11.54 -29.54
N THR A 82 20.15 12.75 -29.53
CA THR A 82 20.51 13.82 -28.61
C THR A 82 19.81 13.64 -27.26
N ASP A 83 20.29 14.32 -26.22
CA ASP A 83 19.69 14.34 -24.92
C ASP A 83 18.20 14.75 -24.94
N LYS A 84 17.89 15.77 -25.74
CA LYS A 84 16.50 16.22 -25.93
C LYS A 84 15.58 15.15 -26.56
N GLU A 85 16.10 14.37 -27.51
CA GLU A 85 15.34 13.30 -28.16
C GLU A 85 15.14 12.11 -27.22
N MET A 86 16.07 11.87 -26.30
CA MET A 86 16.02 10.81 -25.30
C MET A 86 15.22 11.18 -24.05
N HIS A 87 14.83 12.43 -23.86
CA HIS A 87 14.21 12.95 -22.63
C HIS A 87 13.11 12.05 -22.07
N ASN A 88 12.05 11.80 -22.82
CA ASN A 88 10.94 10.96 -22.37
C ASN A 88 11.31 9.47 -22.34
N LEU A 89 12.18 9.04 -23.24
CA LEU A 89 12.60 7.65 -23.32
C LEU A 89 13.47 7.25 -22.11
N ASN A 90 14.39 8.11 -21.69
CA ASN A 90 15.22 7.89 -20.51
C ASN A 90 14.37 7.66 -19.25
N GLN A 91 13.21 8.36 -19.13
CA GLN A 91 12.28 8.21 -18.02
C GLN A 91 11.67 6.79 -17.92
N ILE A 92 11.68 6.05 -19.02
CA ILE A 92 11.18 4.67 -19.09
C ILE A 92 12.34 3.67 -19.02
N LEU A 93 13.45 3.96 -19.73
CA LEU A 93 14.57 3.02 -19.83
C LEU A 93 15.25 2.80 -18.49
N LEU A 94 15.44 3.85 -17.72
CA LEU A 94 16.11 3.75 -16.43
C LEU A 94 15.42 2.75 -15.47
N PRO A 95 14.14 2.91 -15.11
CA PRO A 95 13.47 1.96 -14.24
C PRO A 95 13.28 0.58 -14.89
N LYS A 96 13.07 0.52 -16.20
CA LYS A 96 12.98 -0.76 -16.94
C LYS A 96 14.26 -1.57 -16.83
N GLN A 97 15.41 -0.94 -17.07
CA GLN A 97 16.71 -1.61 -17.03
C GLN A 97 17.06 -2.03 -15.60
N MET A 98 16.78 -1.17 -14.60
CA MET A 98 16.96 -1.51 -13.19
C MET A 98 16.11 -2.72 -12.79
N TYR A 99 14.82 -2.70 -13.10
CA TYR A 99 13.90 -3.81 -12.81
C TYR A 99 14.39 -5.13 -13.42
N LYS A 100 14.78 -5.09 -14.71
CA LYS A 100 15.26 -6.30 -15.40
C LYS A 100 16.55 -6.82 -14.79
N MET A 101 17.53 -5.94 -14.54
CA MET A 101 18.79 -6.32 -13.93
C MET A 101 18.60 -6.99 -12.57
N MET A 102 17.81 -6.36 -11.69
CA MET A 102 17.53 -6.91 -10.35
C MET A 102 16.83 -8.27 -10.44
N ARG A 103 15.81 -8.38 -11.29
CA ARG A 103 15.06 -9.62 -11.50
C ARG A 103 15.93 -10.74 -12.06
N GLU A 104 16.72 -10.46 -13.09
CA GLU A 104 17.59 -11.44 -13.74
C GLU A 104 18.75 -11.89 -12.85
N HIS A 105 19.30 -10.95 -12.05
CA HIS A 105 20.43 -11.22 -11.19
C HIS A 105 20.08 -11.96 -9.91
N THR A 106 18.92 -11.63 -9.29
CA THR A 106 18.54 -12.16 -7.98
C THR A 106 17.44 -13.23 -8.04
N GLY A 107 16.58 -13.20 -9.06
CA GLY A 107 15.33 -13.96 -9.11
C GLY A 107 14.27 -13.49 -8.10
N LEU A 108 14.55 -12.45 -7.33
CA LEU A 108 13.70 -11.93 -6.27
C LEU A 108 13.11 -10.57 -6.61
N ARG A 109 11.95 -10.28 -6.05
CA ARG A 109 11.39 -8.94 -6.07
C ARG A 109 12.32 -7.99 -5.32
N SER A 110 12.62 -6.84 -5.94
CA SER A 110 13.48 -5.81 -5.36
C SER A 110 12.67 -4.56 -5.08
N TRP A 111 13.09 -3.82 -4.06
CA TRP A 111 12.59 -2.49 -3.84
C TRP A 111 13.39 -1.49 -4.68
N HIS A 112 12.70 -0.77 -5.54
CA HIS A 112 13.24 0.41 -6.20
C HIS A 112 12.12 1.38 -6.53
N HIS A 113 12.42 2.66 -6.45
CA HIS A 113 11.49 3.70 -6.84
C HIS A 113 12.19 4.79 -7.65
N TYR A 114 11.38 5.52 -8.38
CA TYR A 114 11.83 6.55 -9.29
C TYR A 114 11.14 7.87 -8.95
N THR A 115 11.93 8.96 -8.84
CA THR A 115 11.42 10.29 -8.45
C THR A 115 10.90 11.10 -9.64
N ALA A 116 10.94 10.55 -10.82
CA ALA A 116 10.35 11.10 -12.04
C ALA A 116 9.58 9.99 -12.75
N GLY A 117 9.20 10.25 -13.97
CA GLY A 117 8.56 9.23 -14.77
C GLY A 117 7.70 9.82 -15.86
N TRP A 118 7.51 9.04 -16.90
CA TRP A 118 6.61 9.33 -17.99
C TRP A 118 5.63 8.17 -18.14
N SER A 119 4.58 8.34 -18.91
CA SER A 119 3.62 7.26 -19.16
C SER A 119 4.34 5.97 -19.61
N GLY A 120 4.15 4.89 -18.87
CA GLY A 120 4.85 3.60 -19.02
C GLY A 120 5.86 3.28 -17.91
N THR A 121 6.33 4.26 -17.14
CA THR A 121 7.24 4.05 -16.01
C THR A 121 6.61 3.20 -14.91
N GLN A 122 5.32 3.38 -14.66
CA GLN A 122 4.56 2.64 -13.65
C GLN A 122 4.59 1.11 -13.83
N HIS A 123 4.95 0.64 -15.02
CA HIS A 123 5.13 -0.78 -15.30
C HIS A 123 6.41 -1.35 -14.66
N TRP A 124 7.39 -0.50 -14.38
CA TRP A 124 8.74 -0.92 -14.02
C TRP A 124 9.16 -0.54 -12.61
N SER A 125 8.56 0.48 -12.03
CA SER A 125 8.92 0.91 -10.68
C SER A 125 7.77 1.55 -9.91
N ALA A 126 7.90 1.58 -8.58
CA ALA A 126 7.13 2.47 -7.75
C ALA A 126 7.51 3.93 -8.07
N SER A 127 6.57 4.84 -7.89
CA SER A 127 6.76 6.26 -8.20
C SER A 127 6.59 7.11 -6.94
N THR A 128 7.31 8.24 -6.91
CA THR A 128 7.14 9.25 -5.87
C THR A 128 6.94 10.61 -6.52
N SER A 129 6.18 11.48 -5.89
CA SER A 129 6.01 12.87 -6.35
C SER A 129 7.25 13.74 -6.09
N GLY A 130 8.34 13.15 -5.59
CA GLY A 130 9.60 13.85 -5.35
C GLY A 130 9.62 14.62 -4.03
N ASP A 131 10.50 15.63 -3.97
CA ASP A 131 10.88 16.38 -2.77
C ASP A 131 9.86 17.46 -2.39
N ASN A 132 8.56 17.16 -2.42
CA ASN A 132 7.49 18.11 -2.12
C ASN A 132 6.97 18.08 -0.67
N GLY A 133 7.63 17.33 0.19
CA GLY A 133 7.49 17.42 1.65
C GLY A 133 6.29 16.72 2.27
N GLY A 134 5.34 16.19 1.49
CA GLY A 134 4.18 15.48 2.02
C GLY A 134 3.06 16.38 2.55
N GLY A 135 3.02 17.65 2.12
CA GLY A 135 1.95 18.61 2.40
C GLY A 135 0.83 18.55 1.36
N ARG A 136 0.07 19.66 1.25
CA ARG A 136 -1.08 19.78 0.36
C ARG A 136 -0.76 19.53 -1.10
N THR A 137 0.38 20.03 -1.58
CA THR A 137 0.83 19.79 -2.96
C THR A 137 1.04 18.31 -3.22
N ALA A 138 1.72 17.61 -2.29
CA ALA A 138 1.92 16.18 -2.42
C ALA A 138 0.61 15.39 -2.47
N LEU A 139 -0.41 15.78 -1.70
CA LEU A 139 -1.74 15.18 -1.77
C LEU A 139 -2.34 15.32 -3.16
N PHE A 140 -2.28 16.51 -3.76
CA PHE A 140 -2.80 16.74 -5.12
C PHE A 140 -2.04 15.92 -6.15
N ASP A 141 -0.72 15.80 -6.02
CA ASP A 141 0.10 14.95 -6.87
C ASP A 141 -0.30 13.48 -6.77
N GLN A 142 -0.52 12.97 -5.56
CA GLN A 142 -0.96 11.57 -5.37
C GLN A 142 -2.32 11.30 -6.01
N LEU A 143 -3.28 12.22 -5.91
CA LEU A 143 -4.58 12.08 -6.56
C LEU A 143 -4.45 12.10 -8.09
N ASN A 144 -3.62 12.99 -8.64
CA ASN A 144 -3.36 13.07 -10.07
C ASN A 144 -2.61 11.85 -10.60
N LEU A 145 -1.61 11.35 -9.87
CA LEU A 145 -0.88 10.13 -10.22
C LEU A 145 -1.82 8.93 -10.27
N GLY A 146 -2.70 8.77 -9.27
CA GLY A 146 -3.71 7.71 -9.26
C GLY A 146 -4.63 7.76 -10.48
N MET A 147 -5.10 8.95 -10.87
CA MET A 147 -5.92 9.16 -12.07
C MET A 147 -5.14 8.94 -13.37
N SER A 148 -3.82 9.00 -13.32
CA SER A 148 -2.92 8.79 -14.48
C SER A 148 -2.41 7.35 -14.58
N GLY A 149 -2.93 6.42 -13.76
CA GLY A 149 -2.58 5.00 -13.79
C GLY A 149 -1.30 4.64 -13.01
N PHE A 150 -0.81 5.54 -12.15
CA PHE A 150 0.27 5.23 -11.22
C PHE A 150 -0.33 4.67 -9.93
N LEU A 151 -0.30 3.35 -9.80
CA LEU A 151 -1.00 2.62 -8.74
C LEU A 151 -0.22 2.56 -7.44
N ASN A 152 1.11 2.54 -7.54
CA ASN A 152 2.02 2.34 -6.43
C ASN A 152 2.87 3.60 -6.22
N THR A 153 2.27 4.60 -5.58
CA THR A 153 2.84 5.94 -5.43
C THR A 153 3.06 6.32 -3.97
N SER A 154 3.99 7.25 -3.76
CA SER A 154 4.26 7.87 -2.47
C SER A 154 4.77 9.30 -2.64
N CYS A 155 5.10 9.93 -1.54
CA CYS A 155 5.81 11.21 -1.46
C CYS A 155 6.73 11.20 -0.23
N ASP A 156 7.62 12.17 -0.15
CA ASP A 156 8.32 12.46 1.09
C ASP A 156 7.30 12.97 2.12
N VAL A 157 7.17 12.32 3.25
CA VAL A 157 6.26 12.76 4.31
C VAL A 157 7.02 13.37 5.48
N MET A 158 6.35 14.21 6.27
CA MET A 158 6.89 14.92 7.44
C MET A 158 7.99 15.94 7.11
N ASN A 159 8.16 16.33 5.86
CA ASN A 159 9.08 17.40 5.46
C ASN A 159 8.30 18.68 5.11
N VAL A 160 7.47 19.12 6.01
CA VAL A 160 6.55 20.26 5.91
C VAL A 160 6.73 21.19 7.11
N ASN A 161 5.99 22.29 7.14
CA ASN A 161 5.92 23.14 8.32
C ASN A 161 5.45 22.35 9.54
N LYS A 162 5.93 22.75 10.72
CA LYS A 162 5.66 22.06 11.99
C LYS A 162 4.16 21.86 12.27
N ASP A 163 3.33 22.80 11.87
CA ASP A 163 1.87 22.73 12.06
C ASP A 163 1.18 21.66 11.21
N GLU A 164 1.82 21.22 10.11
CA GLU A 164 1.31 20.17 9.20
C GLU A 164 2.04 18.83 9.37
N GLU A 165 3.06 18.75 10.21
CA GLU A 165 3.95 17.58 10.33
C GLU A 165 3.19 16.30 10.71
N LEU A 166 2.30 16.36 11.70
CA LEU A 166 1.50 15.22 12.11
C LEU A 166 0.40 14.87 11.09
N GLN A 167 -0.15 15.87 10.42
CA GLN A 167 -1.10 15.64 9.32
C GLN A 167 -0.41 14.98 8.14
N SER A 168 0.82 15.37 7.82
CA SER A 168 1.66 14.72 6.83
C SER A 168 1.95 13.25 7.20
N LEU A 169 2.19 12.95 8.48
CA LEU A 169 2.32 11.58 8.97
C LEU A 169 1.02 10.79 8.74
N HIS A 170 -0.14 11.34 9.10
CA HIS A 170 -1.43 10.69 8.83
C HIS A 170 -1.61 10.41 7.34
N PHE A 171 -1.34 11.38 6.48
CA PHE A 171 -1.37 11.20 5.03
C PHE A 171 -0.45 10.08 4.56
N GLY A 172 0.82 10.10 4.96
CA GLY A 172 1.81 9.13 4.52
C GLY A 172 1.48 7.69 4.90
N LEU A 173 0.88 7.47 6.07
CA LEU A 173 0.54 6.11 6.54
C LEU A 173 -0.63 5.49 5.77
N PHE A 174 -1.41 6.30 5.04
CA PHE A 174 -2.49 5.85 4.14
C PHE A 174 -2.12 6.05 2.65
N LEU A 175 -0.84 5.86 2.32
CA LEU A 175 -0.34 5.70 0.95
C LEU A 175 0.02 4.23 0.67
N PRO A 176 0.16 3.81 -0.60
CA PRO A 176 0.57 2.45 -0.95
C PRO A 176 1.87 2.02 -0.26
N TRP A 177 2.86 2.89 -0.25
CA TRP A 177 4.07 2.79 0.56
C TRP A 177 4.37 4.16 1.18
N VAL A 178 5.23 4.21 2.18
CA VAL A 178 5.53 5.46 2.91
C VAL A 178 7.03 5.71 2.89
N GLN A 179 7.39 6.96 2.56
CA GLN A 179 8.76 7.46 2.63
C GLN A 179 8.81 8.57 3.67
N ILE A 180 9.32 8.26 4.87
CA ILE A 180 9.51 9.25 5.92
C ILE A 180 10.87 9.89 5.68
N ASN A 181 10.84 11.16 5.28
CA ASN A 181 12.03 11.89 4.94
C ASN A 181 12.65 12.53 6.21
N SER A 182 13.94 12.27 6.43
CA SER A 182 14.70 12.88 7.50
C SER A 182 15.80 13.81 6.98
N TRP A 183 15.79 14.12 5.69
CA TRP A 183 16.90 14.82 5.04
C TRP A 183 17.12 16.24 5.55
N TYR A 184 16.06 17.05 5.67
CA TYR A 184 16.15 18.44 6.14
C TYR A 184 15.95 18.58 7.64
N SER A 185 15.36 17.60 8.27
CA SER A 185 15.00 17.64 9.66
C SER A 185 15.10 16.25 10.27
N LEU A 186 15.41 16.20 11.55
CA LEU A 186 15.56 14.94 12.27
C LEU A 186 14.18 14.43 12.69
N HIS A 187 13.41 13.90 11.72
CA HIS A 187 12.08 13.35 11.98
C HIS A 187 12.10 11.93 12.55
N GLN A 188 13.22 11.53 13.16
CA GLN A 188 13.27 10.25 13.85
C GLN A 188 12.42 10.31 15.12
N PRO A 189 11.61 9.27 15.40
CA PRO A 189 10.65 9.29 16.51
C PRO A 189 11.23 9.58 17.88
N PHE A 190 12.50 9.26 18.10
CA PHE A 190 13.17 9.49 19.39
C PHE A 190 13.45 10.97 19.69
N TYR A 191 13.35 11.86 18.69
CA TYR A 191 13.44 13.31 18.89
C TYR A 191 12.10 13.98 19.18
N PHE A 192 10.98 13.26 19.02
CA PHE A 192 9.66 13.80 19.26
C PHE A 192 9.31 13.87 20.74
N PRO A 193 8.49 14.86 21.17
CA PRO A 193 7.82 14.80 22.46
C PRO A 193 7.04 13.50 22.63
N GLU A 194 6.82 13.07 23.88
CA GLU A 194 6.23 11.76 24.15
C GLU A 194 4.83 11.55 23.54
N LYS A 195 4.01 12.60 23.46
CA LYS A 195 2.68 12.53 22.85
C LYS A 195 2.77 12.20 21.35
N GLU A 196 3.61 12.93 20.62
CA GLU A 196 3.83 12.75 19.17
C GLU A 196 4.55 11.42 18.89
N LYS A 197 5.51 11.04 19.73
CA LYS A 197 6.19 9.74 19.65
C LYS A 197 5.21 8.59 19.78
N LYS A 198 4.29 8.70 20.75
CA LYS A 198 3.23 7.68 20.91
C LYS A 198 2.30 7.66 19.71
N MET A 199 1.87 8.81 19.20
CA MET A 199 1.02 8.90 18.01
C MET A 199 1.72 8.28 16.80
N TYR A 200 2.99 8.62 16.57
CA TYR A 200 3.79 8.03 15.50
C TYR A 200 3.82 6.50 15.58
N ARG A 201 4.10 5.96 16.78
CA ARG A 201 4.13 4.51 17.01
C ARG A 201 2.78 3.86 16.74
N ASP A 202 1.69 4.47 17.20
CA ASP A 202 0.33 3.96 16.99
C ASP A 202 -0.02 3.91 15.49
N TYR A 203 0.39 4.93 14.72
CA TYR A 203 0.20 4.97 13.26
C TYR A 203 1.03 3.91 12.54
N VAL A 204 2.30 3.74 12.90
CA VAL A 204 3.16 2.71 12.29
C VAL A 204 2.60 1.32 12.57
N LYS A 205 2.16 1.05 13.81
CA LYS A 205 1.50 -0.21 14.16
C LYS A 205 0.22 -0.45 13.34
N LEU A 206 -0.62 0.57 13.21
CA LEU A 206 -1.82 0.49 12.39
C LEU A 206 -1.49 0.17 10.93
N ARG A 207 -0.46 0.81 10.35
CA ARG A 207 -0.03 0.52 8.99
C ARG A 207 0.43 -0.92 8.84
N TYR A 208 1.27 -1.42 9.76
CA TYR A 208 1.74 -2.80 9.74
C TYR A 208 0.57 -3.78 9.86
N ALA A 209 -0.37 -3.49 10.76
CA ALA A 209 -1.58 -4.30 10.90
C ALA A 209 -2.44 -4.32 9.62
N LEU A 210 -2.48 -3.21 8.86
CA LEU A 210 -3.24 -3.09 7.62
C LEU A 210 -2.54 -3.72 6.39
N MET A 211 -1.36 -4.33 6.51
CA MET A 211 -0.64 -4.86 5.34
C MET A 211 -1.45 -5.87 4.51
N PRO A 212 -2.25 -6.79 5.08
CA PRO A 212 -3.09 -7.68 4.27
C PRO A 212 -4.11 -6.91 3.41
N TYR A 213 -4.67 -5.83 3.94
CA TYR A 213 -5.57 -4.94 3.22
C TYR A 213 -4.86 -4.13 2.14
N ILE A 214 -3.71 -3.52 2.47
CA ILE A 214 -2.92 -2.70 1.54
C ILE A 214 -2.42 -3.55 0.37
N TYR A 215 -1.90 -4.74 0.68
CA TYR A 215 -1.38 -5.66 -0.34
C TYR A 215 -2.48 -6.13 -1.29
N SER A 216 -3.65 -6.49 -0.74
CA SER A 216 -4.80 -6.88 -1.57
C SER A 216 -5.29 -5.73 -2.47
N ALA A 217 -5.32 -4.50 -1.95
CA ALA A 217 -5.68 -3.32 -2.75
C ALA A 217 -4.64 -3.00 -3.85
N ALA A 218 -3.35 -3.24 -3.59
CA ALA A 218 -2.30 -3.08 -4.59
C ALA A 218 -2.41 -4.13 -5.71
N LEU A 219 -2.74 -5.38 -5.36
CA LEU A 219 -2.95 -6.44 -6.35
C LEU A 219 -4.23 -6.21 -7.16
N GLU A 220 -5.33 -5.79 -6.53
CA GLU A 220 -6.54 -5.31 -7.23
C GLU A 220 -6.16 -4.24 -8.26
N GLY A 221 -5.32 -3.28 -7.86
CA GLY A 221 -4.81 -2.25 -8.74
C GLY A 221 -4.06 -2.82 -9.95
N ALA A 222 -3.15 -3.76 -9.73
CA ALA A 222 -2.40 -4.41 -10.80
C ALA A 222 -3.30 -5.16 -11.80
N GLN A 223 -4.42 -5.71 -11.33
CA GLN A 223 -5.37 -6.46 -12.17
C GLN A 223 -6.38 -5.57 -12.89
N THR A 224 -6.79 -4.47 -12.27
CA THR A 224 -7.93 -3.65 -12.74
C THR A 224 -7.57 -2.24 -13.16
N GLY A 225 -6.39 -1.74 -12.77
CA GLY A 225 -6.00 -0.35 -12.92
C GLY A 225 -6.53 0.57 -11.80
N MET A 226 -7.27 0.06 -10.82
CA MET A 226 -7.80 0.86 -9.72
C MET A 226 -6.71 1.17 -8.69
N PRO A 227 -6.31 2.45 -8.49
CA PRO A 227 -5.23 2.77 -7.56
C PRO A 227 -5.59 2.50 -6.10
N VAL A 228 -4.58 2.39 -5.25
CA VAL A 228 -4.78 2.27 -3.79
C VAL A 228 -5.28 3.61 -3.21
N VAL A 229 -4.71 4.73 -3.66
CA VAL A 229 -5.20 6.09 -3.36
C VAL A 229 -6.18 6.49 -4.45
N ARG A 230 -7.45 6.59 -4.11
CA ARG A 230 -8.56 6.79 -5.06
C ARG A 230 -9.19 8.15 -4.86
N SER A 231 -9.11 9.01 -5.86
CA SER A 231 -9.81 10.29 -5.81
C SER A 231 -11.32 10.09 -5.63
N MET A 232 -11.99 11.04 -5.02
CA MET A 232 -13.42 10.93 -4.72
C MET A 232 -14.27 10.72 -5.98
N PRO A 233 -14.09 11.48 -7.09
CA PRO A 233 -14.86 11.26 -8.31
C PRO A 233 -14.62 9.90 -8.98
N LEU A 234 -13.44 9.29 -8.78
CA LEU A 234 -13.16 7.94 -9.28
C LEU A 234 -14.03 6.88 -8.56
N MET A 235 -14.26 7.07 -7.26
CA MET A 235 -15.04 6.13 -6.44
C MET A 235 -16.54 6.41 -6.44
N PHE A 236 -16.93 7.65 -6.67
CA PHE A 236 -18.32 8.11 -6.61
C PHE A 236 -18.68 8.94 -7.87
N PRO A 237 -18.59 8.35 -9.08
CA PRO A 237 -18.73 9.10 -10.34
C PRO A 237 -20.13 9.71 -10.54
N ASP A 238 -21.15 9.18 -9.86
CA ASP A 238 -22.52 9.69 -9.94
C ASP A 238 -22.81 10.80 -8.91
N ASP A 239 -21.89 11.08 -8.00
CA ASP A 239 -22.02 12.13 -6.98
C ASP A 239 -21.16 13.35 -7.34
N ARG A 240 -21.80 14.29 -8.08
CA ARG A 240 -21.13 15.51 -8.58
C ARG A 240 -20.52 16.40 -7.47
N LYS A 241 -20.90 16.22 -6.21
CA LYS A 241 -20.29 16.93 -5.09
C LYS A 241 -18.85 16.50 -4.86
N THR A 242 -18.45 15.34 -5.39
CA THR A 242 -17.10 14.81 -5.23
C THR A 242 -16.09 15.35 -6.24
N ASP A 243 -16.53 16.03 -7.30
CA ASP A 243 -15.70 16.42 -8.44
C ASP A 243 -14.47 17.29 -8.05
N ASP A 244 -14.65 18.20 -7.09
CA ASP A 244 -13.62 19.16 -6.67
C ASP A 244 -13.02 18.83 -5.28
N MET A 245 -13.24 17.62 -4.78
CA MET A 245 -12.75 17.22 -3.44
C MET A 245 -11.30 16.77 -3.49
N VAL A 246 -10.41 17.59 -2.91
CA VAL A 246 -8.95 17.37 -2.94
C VAL A 246 -8.33 17.14 -1.57
N TYR A 247 -9.08 17.33 -0.46
CA TYR A 247 -8.59 17.09 0.90
C TYR A 247 -9.10 15.80 1.53
N GLN A 248 -9.60 14.92 0.69
CA GLN A 248 -10.04 13.59 1.08
C GLN A 248 -9.94 12.61 -0.09
N TYR A 249 -9.78 11.34 0.21
CA TYR A 249 -9.71 10.27 -0.78
C TYR A 249 -10.10 8.93 -0.18
N MET A 250 -10.40 7.95 -1.02
CA MET A 250 -10.55 6.57 -0.57
C MET A 250 -9.20 5.85 -0.61
N PHE A 251 -8.85 5.22 0.50
CA PHE A 251 -7.71 4.31 0.60
C PHE A 251 -8.22 2.87 0.46
N GLY A 252 -7.94 2.27 -0.68
CA GLY A 252 -8.62 1.06 -1.11
C GLY A 252 -10.13 1.29 -1.23
N GLN A 253 -10.91 0.23 -1.07
CA GLN A 253 -12.37 0.32 -1.20
C GLN A 253 -13.11 0.74 0.08
N SER A 254 -12.45 0.69 1.26
CA SER A 254 -13.14 0.73 2.56
C SER A 254 -12.92 2.00 3.36
N PHE A 255 -11.73 2.61 3.30
CA PHE A 255 -11.40 3.77 4.11
C PHE A 255 -11.58 5.08 3.37
N LEU A 256 -12.19 6.05 4.01
CA LEU A 256 -12.21 7.45 3.61
C LEU A 256 -11.26 8.22 4.52
N VAL A 257 -10.22 8.79 3.93
CA VAL A 257 -9.15 9.51 4.61
C VAL A 257 -9.36 11.01 4.39
N GLY A 258 -9.50 11.78 5.46
CA GLY A 258 -9.58 13.25 5.45
C GLY A 258 -8.28 13.87 5.93
N ILE A 259 -7.75 14.83 5.18
CA ILE A 259 -6.41 15.39 5.35
C ILE A 259 -6.45 16.92 5.28
N PHE A 260 -5.65 17.57 6.12
CA PHE A 260 -5.45 19.03 6.16
C PHE A 260 -6.75 19.82 6.31
N SER A 261 -7.79 19.20 6.85
CA SER A 261 -9.11 19.76 7.09
C SER A 261 -9.81 19.08 8.26
N ASP A 262 -10.65 19.81 8.97
CA ASP A 262 -11.60 19.29 9.96
C ASP A 262 -13.00 19.07 9.36
N SER A 263 -13.16 19.41 8.08
CA SER A 263 -14.37 19.16 7.31
C SER A 263 -14.17 18.01 6.33
N ILE A 264 -15.19 17.16 6.21
CA ILE A 264 -15.17 16.01 5.31
C ILE A 264 -16.56 15.79 4.72
N TYR A 265 -16.63 15.48 3.45
CA TYR A 265 -17.83 15.01 2.80
C TYR A 265 -17.95 13.51 2.93
N LEU A 266 -19.01 13.05 3.56
CA LEU A 266 -19.37 11.65 3.59
C LEU A 266 -20.33 11.36 2.42
N PRO A 267 -19.96 10.60 1.39
CA PRO A 267 -20.85 10.17 0.31
C PRO A 267 -22.07 9.43 0.85
N LYS A 268 -23.12 9.30 0.02
CA LYS A 268 -24.36 8.62 0.40
C LYS A 268 -24.12 7.20 0.94
N GLY A 269 -24.78 6.86 2.04
CA GLY A 269 -24.62 5.62 2.80
C GLY A 269 -24.30 5.91 4.26
N ASN A 270 -23.90 4.90 5.01
CA ASN A 270 -23.45 5.05 6.39
C ASN A 270 -21.94 4.91 6.48
N TRP A 271 -21.35 5.65 7.41
CA TRP A 271 -19.92 5.70 7.68
C TRP A 271 -19.66 5.53 9.17
N PHE A 272 -18.54 4.93 9.52
CA PHE A 272 -18.09 4.79 10.89
C PHE A 272 -16.80 5.57 11.07
N ASP A 273 -16.76 6.47 12.04
CA ASP A 273 -15.48 7.03 12.48
C ASP A 273 -14.59 5.88 12.99
N PHE A 274 -13.47 5.67 12.35
CA PHE A 274 -12.57 4.56 12.69
C PHE A 274 -11.94 4.71 14.06
N TRP A 275 -11.79 5.96 14.55
CA TRP A 275 -11.17 6.25 15.82
C TRP A 275 -12.12 6.07 17.02
N THR A 276 -13.36 6.47 16.85
CA THR A 276 -14.37 6.50 17.94
C THR A 276 -15.41 5.40 17.83
N GLY A 277 -15.62 4.84 16.63
CA GLY A 277 -16.70 3.90 16.34
C GLY A 277 -18.05 4.58 16.07
N GLU A 278 -18.15 5.92 16.10
CA GLU A 278 -19.40 6.63 15.85
C GLU A 278 -19.92 6.35 14.43
N LYS A 279 -21.21 5.98 14.35
CA LYS A 279 -21.91 5.78 13.07
C LYS A 279 -22.57 7.05 12.60
N LEU A 280 -22.28 7.48 11.37
CA LEU A 280 -22.76 8.71 10.77
C LEU A 280 -23.45 8.46 9.44
N ALA A 281 -24.56 9.16 9.21
CA ALA A 281 -25.24 9.16 7.91
C ALA A 281 -24.50 10.07 6.94
N GLY A 282 -24.21 9.54 5.73
CA GLY A 282 -23.60 10.30 4.64
C GLY A 282 -24.58 11.13 3.80
N GLY A 283 -24.14 11.52 2.59
CA GLY A 283 -24.83 12.44 1.67
C GLY A 283 -24.61 13.90 2.05
N ARG A 284 -23.69 14.22 2.96
CA ARG A 284 -23.45 15.55 3.52
C ARG A 284 -21.99 15.80 3.88
N GLU A 285 -21.63 17.06 3.89
CA GLU A 285 -20.40 17.54 4.52
C GLU A 285 -20.63 17.70 6.04
N ILE A 286 -19.62 17.35 6.81
CA ILE A 286 -19.61 17.50 8.26
C ILE A 286 -18.30 18.14 8.71
N LYS A 287 -18.36 18.90 9.79
CA LYS A 287 -17.20 19.20 10.64
C LYS A 287 -17.12 18.11 11.70
N HIS A 288 -15.96 17.49 11.81
CA HIS A 288 -15.77 16.38 12.75
C HIS A 288 -14.48 16.56 13.55
N ALA A 289 -14.56 16.26 14.84
CA ALA A 289 -13.43 16.44 15.73
C ALA A 289 -12.39 15.32 15.51
N ILE A 290 -11.16 15.73 15.32
CA ILE A 290 -10.02 14.80 15.29
C ILE A 290 -9.61 14.54 16.75
N PRO A 291 -9.56 13.26 17.22
CA PRO A 291 -9.09 12.97 18.56
C PRO A 291 -7.67 13.48 18.81
N ASP A 292 -7.37 13.94 20.01
CA ASP A 292 -6.08 14.54 20.40
C ASP A 292 -4.85 13.67 20.16
N ASN A 293 -5.04 12.35 20.03
CA ASN A 293 -4.00 11.37 19.74
C ASN A 293 -4.01 10.91 18.29
N ARG A 294 -4.68 11.66 17.40
CA ARG A 294 -4.75 11.43 15.94
C ARG A 294 -4.47 12.73 15.20
N ALA A 295 -4.14 12.62 13.93
CA ALA A 295 -3.71 13.76 13.13
C ALA A 295 -4.55 13.97 11.86
N GLY A 296 -5.63 13.22 11.70
CA GLY A 296 -6.53 13.35 10.57
C GLY A 296 -7.80 12.52 10.74
N LEU A 297 -8.75 12.77 9.87
CA LEU A 297 -10.04 12.09 9.85
C LEU A 297 -9.91 10.74 9.13
N LEU A 298 -10.51 9.72 9.70
CA LEU A 298 -10.54 8.38 9.11
C LEU A 298 -11.90 7.74 9.32
N PHE A 299 -12.57 7.44 8.23
CA PHE A 299 -13.87 6.78 8.26
C PHE A 299 -13.84 5.45 7.52
N VAL A 300 -14.70 4.53 7.93
CA VAL A 300 -14.93 3.26 7.24
C VAL A 300 -16.35 3.26 6.70
N ARG A 301 -16.49 2.83 5.44
CA ARG A 301 -17.82 2.68 4.84
C ARG A 301 -18.57 1.47 5.40
N GLU A 302 -19.87 1.57 5.52
CA GLU A 302 -20.75 0.43 5.79
C GLU A 302 -20.58 -0.64 4.70
N GLY A 303 -20.54 -1.91 5.10
CA GLY A 303 -20.24 -3.05 4.22
C GLY A 303 -18.75 -3.40 4.15
N ALA A 304 -17.88 -2.67 4.84
CA ALA A 304 -16.46 -2.99 4.85
C ALA A 304 -16.15 -4.28 5.63
N ILE A 305 -15.22 -5.06 5.08
CA ILE A 305 -14.58 -6.21 5.73
C ILE A 305 -13.09 -5.98 5.60
N ILE A 306 -12.39 -5.82 6.71
CA ILE A 306 -11.01 -5.34 6.72
C ILE A 306 -10.14 -6.33 7.52
N PRO A 307 -9.24 -7.07 6.86
CA PRO A 307 -8.28 -7.92 7.54
C PRO A 307 -7.11 -7.10 8.12
N PHE A 308 -6.68 -7.45 9.32
CA PHE A 308 -5.52 -6.92 10.01
C PHE A 308 -4.63 -8.09 10.44
N GLN A 309 -3.33 -7.92 10.34
CA GLN A 309 -2.37 -8.86 10.91
C GLN A 309 -1.93 -8.44 12.31
N LYS A 310 -1.28 -9.35 13.03
CA LYS A 310 -0.69 -9.10 14.35
C LYS A 310 0.39 -8.01 14.30
N ASP A 311 0.63 -7.35 15.42
CA ASP A 311 1.80 -6.51 15.64
C ASP A 311 3.09 -7.33 15.47
N MET A 312 4.04 -6.81 14.67
CA MET A 312 5.36 -7.40 14.47
C MET A 312 6.40 -6.30 14.21
N GLN A 313 7.67 -6.63 14.38
CA GLN A 313 8.75 -5.65 14.19
C GLN A 313 9.01 -5.36 12.69
N PHE A 314 8.83 -6.37 11.84
CA PHE A 314 8.93 -6.24 10.39
C PHE A 314 8.00 -7.25 9.71
N ILE A 315 7.59 -6.97 8.50
CA ILE A 315 6.67 -7.83 7.73
C ILE A 315 7.37 -9.17 7.42
N GLY A 316 6.70 -10.26 7.81
CA GLY A 316 7.24 -11.62 7.66
C GLY A 316 8.09 -12.12 8.82
N GLU A 317 8.14 -11.38 9.95
CA GLU A 317 8.74 -11.86 11.21
C GLU A 317 8.02 -13.11 11.73
N GLU A 318 6.69 -13.10 11.66
CA GLU A 318 5.84 -14.23 12.04
C GLU A 318 4.96 -14.66 10.86
N PRO A 319 4.55 -15.94 10.81
CA PRO A 319 3.60 -16.40 9.82
C PRO A 319 2.22 -15.75 10.02
N LEU A 320 1.49 -15.59 8.93
CA LEU A 320 0.15 -14.99 8.94
C LEU A 320 -0.92 -16.02 9.33
N ASP A 321 -0.74 -16.65 10.49
CA ASP A 321 -1.60 -17.71 11.03
C ASP A 321 -2.82 -17.18 11.80
N THR A 322 -2.80 -15.91 12.15
CA THR A 322 -3.90 -15.22 12.83
C THR A 322 -4.16 -13.88 12.19
N LEU A 323 -5.41 -13.61 11.86
CA LEU A 323 -5.90 -12.35 11.37
C LEU A 323 -7.03 -11.82 12.25
N MET A 324 -6.96 -10.55 12.62
CA MET A 324 -8.13 -9.84 13.09
C MET A 324 -8.94 -9.38 11.87
N VAL A 325 -10.24 -9.59 11.86
CA VAL A 325 -11.13 -9.12 10.78
C VAL A 325 -12.21 -8.22 11.37
N LYS A 326 -12.18 -6.94 10.99
CA LYS A 326 -13.21 -5.99 11.36
C LYS A 326 -14.30 -5.97 10.29
N VAL A 327 -15.54 -6.15 10.73
CA VAL A 327 -16.72 -6.24 9.86
C VAL A 327 -17.71 -5.14 10.23
N PHE A 328 -18.11 -4.36 9.24
CA PHE A 328 -19.14 -3.31 9.32
C PHE A 328 -20.34 -3.74 8.48
N PRO A 329 -21.28 -4.49 9.04
CA PRO A 329 -22.32 -5.17 8.27
C PRO A 329 -23.19 -4.21 7.45
N LYS A 330 -23.61 -4.70 6.28
CA LYS A 330 -24.59 -4.11 5.40
C LYS A 330 -25.31 -5.25 4.68
N ASP A 331 -26.44 -5.01 4.01
CA ASP A 331 -27.29 -5.99 3.32
C ASP A 331 -26.51 -7.22 2.79
N VAL A 332 -25.63 -7.01 1.82
CA VAL A 332 -24.65 -8.00 1.36
C VAL A 332 -23.35 -7.28 1.03
N SER A 333 -22.25 -7.82 1.54
CA SER A 333 -20.92 -7.32 1.24
C SER A 333 -19.89 -8.46 1.16
N SER A 334 -18.83 -8.24 0.42
CA SER A 334 -17.74 -9.21 0.29
C SER A 334 -16.38 -8.53 0.17
N TYR A 335 -15.35 -9.26 0.53
CA TYR A 335 -13.96 -8.86 0.38
C TYR A 335 -13.12 -10.08 0.00
N THR A 336 -12.17 -9.91 -0.92
CA THR A 336 -11.20 -10.94 -1.26
C THR A 336 -9.82 -10.48 -0.83
N MET A 337 -9.21 -11.24 0.07
CA MET A 337 -7.82 -11.05 0.49
C MET A 337 -6.91 -11.86 -0.42
N TYR A 338 -5.80 -11.26 -0.82
CA TYR A 338 -4.79 -11.87 -1.66
C TYR A 338 -3.48 -12.06 -0.90
N GLU A 339 -2.80 -13.16 -1.17
CA GLU A 339 -1.51 -13.52 -0.55
C GLU A 339 -0.61 -14.22 -1.55
N ASP A 340 0.69 -14.03 -1.40
CA ASP A 340 1.76 -14.79 -2.03
C ASP A 340 2.98 -14.85 -1.08
N ASP A 341 4.11 -15.31 -1.54
CA ASP A 341 5.32 -15.42 -0.70
C ASP A 341 6.00 -14.08 -0.36
N GLY A 342 5.55 -12.98 -0.97
CA GLY A 342 6.11 -11.64 -0.77
C GLY A 342 7.53 -11.43 -1.32
N LYS A 343 8.15 -12.43 -1.95
CA LYS A 343 9.59 -12.44 -2.28
C LYS A 343 9.90 -12.76 -3.73
N THR A 344 9.26 -13.78 -4.30
CA THR A 344 9.55 -14.28 -5.64
C THR A 344 8.58 -13.73 -6.68
N TYR A 345 8.81 -14.07 -7.94
CA TYR A 345 7.88 -13.81 -9.05
C TYR A 345 6.97 -15.00 -9.34
N ASP A 346 6.89 -15.99 -8.45
CA ASP A 346 6.10 -17.21 -8.66
C ASP A 346 4.59 -16.91 -8.77
N TYR A 347 4.14 -15.77 -8.24
CA TYR A 347 2.78 -15.29 -8.41
C TYR A 347 2.39 -15.12 -9.90
N GLU A 348 3.34 -14.81 -10.80
CA GLU A 348 3.11 -14.74 -12.23
C GLU A 348 2.77 -16.12 -12.84
N ASN A 349 3.15 -17.19 -12.16
CA ASN A 349 2.89 -18.57 -12.52
C ASN A 349 1.73 -19.18 -11.70
N GLY A 350 0.96 -18.34 -11.01
CA GLY A 350 -0.21 -18.76 -10.25
C GLY A 350 0.06 -19.17 -8.80
N ALA A 351 1.29 -18.97 -8.26
CA ALA A 351 1.58 -19.17 -6.84
C ALA A 351 1.01 -18.03 -5.99
N ILE A 352 -0.32 -17.97 -5.93
CA ILE A 352 -1.12 -16.97 -5.22
C ILE A 352 -2.25 -17.67 -4.48
N ALA A 353 -2.62 -17.15 -3.33
CA ALA A 353 -3.79 -17.62 -2.58
C ALA A 353 -4.80 -16.50 -2.40
N THR A 354 -6.08 -16.83 -2.42
CA THR A 354 -7.17 -15.91 -2.14
C THR A 354 -8.10 -16.46 -1.08
N THR A 355 -8.46 -15.60 -0.14
CA THR A 355 -9.48 -15.88 0.87
C THR A 355 -10.64 -14.92 0.68
N ARG A 356 -11.81 -15.45 0.36
CA ARG A 356 -13.03 -14.64 0.22
C ARG A 356 -13.80 -14.61 1.53
N PHE A 357 -14.19 -13.43 1.94
CA PHE A 357 -15.10 -13.15 3.04
C PHE A 357 -16.43 -12.62 2.48
N GLU A 358 -17.53 -12.99 3.12
CA GLU A 358 -18.86 -12.47 2.82
C GLU A 358 -19.60 -12.14 4.12
N CYS A 359 -20.27 -11.00 4.15
CA CYS A 359 -21.16 -10.63 5.24
C CYS A 359 -22.56 -10.36 4.68
N LYS A 360 -23.58 -10.95 5.31
CA LYS A 360 -24.99 -10.69 5.02
C LYS A 360 -25.69 -10.23 6.29
N GLN A 361 -26.40 -9.10 6.17
CA GLN A 361 -27.21 -8.58 7.25
C GLN A 361 -28.68 -8.51 6.82
N SER A 362 -29.55 -9.11 7.61
CA SER A 362 -31.00 -9.01 7.45
C SER A 362 -31.63 -8.75 8.81
N GLU A 363 -32.33 -7.63 8.95
CA GLU A 363 -32.95 -7.21 10.22
C GLU A 363 -31.95 -7.27 11.40
N ARG A 364 -32.02 -8.32 12.23
CA ARG A 364 -31.19 -8.53 13.43
C ARG A 364 -30.15 -9.63 13.25
N ILE A 365 -30.13 -10.31 12.11
CA ILE A 365 -29.23 -11.44 11.86
C ILE A 365 -28.06 -10.94 11.04
N VAL A 366 -26.85 -11.20 11.54
CA VAL A 366 -25.62 -11.01 10.79
C VAL A 366 -24.98 -12.37 10.53
N GLU A 367 -24.77 -12.68 9.27
CA GLU A 367 -24.08 -13.88 8.82
C GLU A 367 -22.74 -13.51 8.22
N PHE A 368 -21.66 -14.10 8.73
CA PHE A 368 -20.31 -13.90 8.21
C PHE A 368 -19.74 -15.24 7.76
N THR A 369 -19.24 -15.29 6.54
CA THR A 369 -18.70 -16.52 5.94
C THR A 369 -17.26 -16.31 5.52
N VAL A 370 -16.38 -17.23 5.91
CA VAL A 370 -15.04 -17.40 5.39
C VAL A 370 -15.08 -18.59 4.43
N PHE A 371 -14.81 -18.34 3.15
CA PHE A 371 -14.79 -19.39 2.13
C PHE A 371 -13.48 -20.16 2.17
N PRO A 372 -13.43 -21.37 1.62
CA PRO A 372 -12.20 -22.10 1.40
C PRO A 372 -11.16 -21.23 0.68
N VAL A 373 -9.90 -21.40 1.04
CA VAL A 373 -8.80 -20.69 0.37
C VAL A 373 -8.63 -21.28 -1.04
N GLU A 374 -8.62 -20.43 -2.05
CA GLU A 374 -8.35 -20.80 -3.43
C GLU A 374 -6.89 -20.53 -3.77
N GLY A 375 -6.23 -21.50 -4.41
CA GLY A 375 -4.80 -21.42 -4.75
C GLY A 375 -3.86 -21.73 -3.59
N SER A 376 -2.57 -21.54 -3.82
CA SER A 376 -1.54 -21.79 -2.83
C SER A 376 -0.20 -21.16 -3.24
N TYR A 377 0.67 -20.94 -2.27
CA TYR A 377 2.05 -20.48 -2.49
C TYR A 377 2.99 -21.13 -1.48
N ASN A 378 4.28 -21.08 -1.73
CA ASN A 378 5.28 -21.66 -0.84
C ASN A 378 5.34 -20.89 0.50
N GLY A 379 5.22 -21.60 1.62
CA GLY A 379 5.18 -21.01 2.96
C GLY A 379 3.80 -20.60 3.46
N MET A 380 2.73 -20.85 2.69
CA MET A 380 1.35 -20.58 3.13
C MET A 380 0.97 -21.40 4.37
N CYS A 381 0.32 -20.77 5.34
CA CYS A 381 -0.26 -21.44 6.49
C CYS A 381 -1.33 -22.45 6.05
N LYS A 382 -1.36 -23.63 6.68
CA LYS A 382 -2.37 -24.68 6.39
C LYS A 382 -3.70 -24.41 7.04
N ALA A 383 -3.68 -23.69 8.16
CA ALA A 383 -4.84 -23.31 8.92
C ALA A 383 -4.65 -21.88 9.45
N ARG A 384 -5.75 -21.21 9.75
CA ARG A 384 -5.75 -19.82 10.23
C ARG A 384 -6.81 -19.60 11.29
N THR A 385 -6.47 -18.76 12.26
CA THR A 385 -7.42 -18.23 13.23
C THR A 385 -7.85 -16.82 12.77
N TYR A 386 -9.16 -16.59 12.75
CA TYR A 386 -9.75 -15.27 12.52
C TYR A 386 -10.33 -14.75 13.82
N GLU A 387 -9.78 -13.67 14.34
CA GLU A 387 -10.33 -12.91 15.45
C GLU A 387 -11.31 -11.89 14.90
N LEU A 388 -12.59 -12.17 15.00
CA LEU A 388 -13.65 -11.33 14.44
C LEU A 388 -14.03 -10.20 15.39
N GLU A 389 -14.19 -9.01 14.84
CA GLU A 389 -14.80 -7.85 15.48
C GLU A 389 -15.93 -7.35 14.56
N ILE A 390 -17.16 -7.66 14.91
CA ILE A 390 -18.35 -7.37 14.10
C ILE A 390 -19.16 -6.26 14.75
N ASP A 391 -19.42 -5.17 14.02
CA ASP A 391 -20.29 -4.09 14.46
C ASP A 391 -21.74 -4.61 14.59
N ALA A 392 -22.32 -4.49 15.77
CA ALA A 392 -23.67 -4.95 16.07
C ALA A 392 -24.36 -3.97 17.03
N PRO A 393 -25.29 -3.12 16.55
CA PRO A 393 -25.93 -2.08 17.36
C PRO A 393 -26.66 -2.63 18.61
N GLN A 394 -26.97 -3.91 18.61
CA GLN A 394 -27.61 -4.60 19.72
C GLN A 394 -26.85 -5.89 20.05
N ARG A 395 -26.85 -6.25 21.35
CA ARG A 395 -26.26 -7.50 21.79
C ARG A 395 -27.05 -8.67 21.19
N PRO A 396 -26.38 -9.61 20.48
CA PRO A 396 -26.99 -10.84 20.01
C PRO A 396 -27.47 -11.69 21.20
N SER A 397 -28.52 -12.47 21.01
CA SER A 397 -28.95 -13.47 21.96
C SER A 397 -28.04 -14.71 21.97
N GLU A 398 -27.47 -15.02 20.80
CA GLU A 398 -26.55 -16.14 20.60
C GLU A 398 -25.58 -15.88 19.43
N VAL A 399 -24.44 -16.55 19.45
CA VAL A 399 -23.50 -16.65 18.35
C VAL A 399 -23.32 -18.11 17.97
N LEU A 400 -23.53 -18.43 16.70
CA LEU A 400 -23.39 -19.80 16.20
C LEU A 400 -22.20 -19.85 15.21
N VAL A 401 -21.44 -20.95 15.26
CA VAL A 401 -20.42 -21.28 14.25
C VAL A 401 -20.80 -22.61 13.63
N ASN A 402 -20.99 -22.66 12.32
CA ASN A 402 -21.49 -23.81 11.58
C ASN A 402 -22.78 -24.39 12.19
N ASN A 403 -23.71 -23.51 12.59
CA ASN A 403 -24.97 -23.80 13.25
C ASN A 403 -24.85 -24.40 14.69
N VAL A 404 -23.64 -24.37 15.29
CA VAL A 404 -23.42 -24.79 16.67
C VAL A 404 -23.24 -23.57 17.56
N PRO A 405 -24.00 -23.38 18.63
CA PRO A 405 -23.80 -22.27 19.57
C PRO A 405 -22.40 -22.31 20.19
N ILE A 406 -21.75 -21.16 20.25
CA ILE A 406 -20.48 -20.98 20.96
C ILE A 406 -20.71 -20.14 22.21
N MET A 407 -19.92 -20.39 23.25
CA MET A 407 -20.01 -19.67 24.54
C MET A 407 -18.90 -18.64 24.69
N ASP A 408 -17.79 -18.80 23.95
CA ASP A 408 -16.63 -17.92 23.99
C ASP A 408 -16.78 -16.77 22.99
N TRP A 409 -17.64 -15.81 23.37
CA TRP A 409 -17.82 -14.54 22.65
C TRP A 409 -18.13 -13.40 23.62
N GLN A 410 -17.82 -12.20 23.22
CA GLN A 410 -18.00 -10.99 24.02
C GLN A 410 -18.76 -9.93 23.24
N TYR A 411 -19.57 -9.14 23.94
CA TYR A 411 -20.17 -7.92 23.40
C TYR A 411 -19.72 -6.74 24.26
N GLY A 412 -19.01 -5.82 23.64
CA GLY A 412 -18.44 -4.65 24.31
C GLY A 412 -19.40 -3.44 24.35
N ASP A 413 -19.07 -2.46 25.21
CA ASP A 413 -19.77 -1.17 25.29
C ASP A 413 -19.60 -0.35 23.98
N ASP A 414 -18.64 -0.72 23.14
CA ASP A 414 -18.41 -0.20 21.80
C ASP A 414 -19.32 -0.83 20.73
N HIS A 415 -20.35 -1.54 21.16
CA HIS A 415 -21.33 -2.22 20.29
C HIS A 415 -20.71 -3.21 19.29
N LYS A 416 -19.67 -3.93 19.71
CA LYS A 416 -19.02 -4.94 18.87
C LYS A 416 -19.07 -6.32 19.49
N VAL A 417 -19.33 -7.29 18.64
CA VAL A 417 -19.25 -8.71 18.98
C VAL A 417 -17.86 -9.22 18.62
N ARG A 418 -17.20 -9.88 19.57
CA ARG A 418 -15.85 -10.43 19.41
C ARG A 418 -15.84 -11.92 19.70
N PHE A 419 -15.27 -12.69 18.81
CA PHE A 419 -15.04 -14.14 18.94
C PHE A 419 -14.00 -14.60 17.92
N SER A 420 -13.53 -15.84 18.06
CA SER A 420 -12.55 -16.41 17.15
C SER A 420 -13.14 -17.56 16.34
N LEU A 421 -12.68 -17.69 15.08
CA LEU A 421 -12.94 -18.82 14.20
C LEU A 421 -11.61 -19.47 13.87
N HIS A 422 -11.58 -20.80 13.84
CA HIS A 422 -10.43 -21.55 13.31
C HIS A 422 -10.83 -22.25 12.02
N GLN A 423 -10.02 -22.11 10.97
CA GLN A 423 -10.28 -22.65 9.64
C GLN A 423 -9.06 -23.42 9.12
N GLU A 424 -9.27 -24.66 8.72
CA GLU A 424 -8.40 -25.33 7.75
C GLU A 424 -8.67 -24.75 6.35
N ASN A 425 -7.63 -24.62 5.50
CA ASN A 425 -7.74 -23.89 4.24
C ASN A 425 -8.84 -24.39 3.27
N ASN A 426 -9.20 -25.66 3.35
CA ASN A 426 -10.23 -26.28 2.49
C ASN A 426 -11.65 -26.23 3.08
N GLU A 427 -11.83 -25.59 4.23
CA GLU A 427 -13.13 -25.55 4.91
C GLU A 427 -13.88 -24.24 4.65
N LEU A 428 -15.21 -24.35 4.60
CA LEU A 428 -16.08 -23.19 4.70
C LEU A 428 -16.51 -23.03 6.16
N ILE A 429 -16.34 -21.85 6.71
CA ILE A 429 -16.82 -21.51 8.06
C ILE A 429 -17.84 -20.40 7.99
N LYS A 430 -18.92 -20.59 8.71
CA LYS A 430 -20.03 -19.65 8.79
C LYS A 430 -20.33 -19.30 10.23
N ALA A 431 -20.28 -18.01 10.55
CA ALA A 431 -20.73 -17.47 11.82
C ALA A 431 -22.07 -16.76 11.65
N MET A 432 -22.95 -16.86 12.64
CA MET A 432 -24.25 -16.21 12.65
C MET A 432 -24.51 -15.58 14.03
N LEU A 433 -24.84 -14.31 14.02
CA LEU A 433 -25.26 -13.52 15.18
C LEU A 433 -26.79 -13.36 15.11
N ARG A 434 -27.52 -13.72 16.16
CA ARG A 434 -28.99 -13.63 16.25
C ARG A 434 -29.46 -12.75 17.39
#